data_04e1f9810ef7c077280d6e7cc46aa418
#
_entry.id   04e1f9810ef7c077280d6e7cc46aa418
#
_cell.length_a   1.000
_cell.length_b   1.000
_cell.length_c   1.000
_cell.angle_alpha   90.00
_cell.angle_beta   90.00
_cell.angle_gamma   90.00
#
_symmetry.space_group_name_H-M   'P 1'
#
loop_
_entity.id
_entity.type
_entity.pdbx_description
1 polymer ?
#
loop_
_entity_poly.entity_id
_entity_poly.type
_entity_poly.pdbx_seq_one_letter_code
_entity_poly.pdbx_strand_id
1 'polypeptide(L)'
;MVLTRGDDFPIHQTAEPIAYAGTDRNFYDRYFFNGYASAGDERSDLFFAAAMGFYPALGIADAAFVVVRDGVEIALHASRWLKLERLDLNVGPIGLTVEVPLERLKLLVGAPEHGIVAEITFVGRHFPVEEPRFTRRIGPRVLLDYTRLTQNGRWHGWIEVDGRRQDVAGCVGTRDRSWGIRPIGARDTQEPAPPEPPQFFWLWSPCAFDDCSLFFHTNDDAAGRPWNRRAVWAPDGAAATDFVETARARCEIVWRSGGRNAASALLTLADIRGDTRVRFDPRLDFRMLGLGYGHPRWGHGLAHGELAVEREDFVLADLSPQAPHHLHVQGLCDVTMTDPDGHERRGRGVLEQLALGPHAPSGSTGFVDFAP
;
A
#
# COMPACT_ATOMS: atom_id res chain seq x y z
N MET A 1 -17.01 13.60 -4.77
CA MET A 1 -15.55 13.53 -4.95
C MET A 1 -14.97 14.90 -4.83
N VAL A 2 -13.88 15.03 -4.09
CA VAL A 2 -13.24 16.32 -3.77
C VAL A 2 -11.77 16.39 -4.19
N LEU A 3 -11.23 15.33 -4.85
CA LEU A 3 -9.84 15.30 -5.28
C LEU A 3 -9.51 16.39 -6.29
N THR A 4 -8.39 17.07 -6.06
CA THR A 4 -7.84 18.13 -6.88
C THR A 4 -6.37 17.88 -7.19
N ARG A 5 -5.78 18.66 -8.07
CA ARG A 5 -4.35 18.57 -8.39
C ARG A 5 -3.45 18.83 -7.17
N GLY A 6 -3.96 19.56 -6.17
CA GLY A 6 -3.27 19.83 -4.91
C GLY A 6 -3.04 18.55 -4.08
N ASP A 7 -3.89 17.53 -4.23
CA ASP A 7 -3.83 16.31 -3.43
C ASP A 7 -2.64 15.40 -3.77
N ASP A 8 -1.92 15.70 -4.85
CA ASP A 8 -0.62 15.09 -5.14
C ASP A 8 0.56 15.74 -4.41
N PHE A 9 0.34 16.80 -3.67
CA PHE A 9 1.38 17.51 -2.92
C PHE A 9 1.16 17.38 -1.41
N PRO A 10 2.21 17.44 -0.57
CA PRO A 10 2.09 17.31 0.88
C PRO A 10 1.66 18.62 1.54
N ILE A 11 0.54 19.17 1.10
CA ILE A 11 0.02 20.49 1.53
C ILE A 11 -1.21 20.42 2.43
N HIS A 12 -1.65 19.20 2.79
CA HIS A 12 -2.84 18.99 3.62
C HIS A 12 -2.55 19.41 5.05
N GLN A 13 -3.21 20.47 5.49
CA GLN A 13 -3.05 21.06 6.81
C GLN A 13 -4.24 21.96 7.19
N THR A 14 -4.24 22.43 8.42
CA THR A 14 -5.16 23.45 8.93
C THR A 14 -4.69 24.88 8.55
N ALA A 15 -5.21 25.92 9.21
CA ALA A 15 -4.92 27.34 8.87
C ALA A 15 -3.52 27.84 9.27
N GLU A 16 -2.66 26.98 9.85
CA GLU A 16 -1.28 27.29 10.19
C GLU A 16 -0.38 27.39 8.95
N PRO A 17 0.83 27.97 9.07
CA PRO A 17 1.82 27.94 8.00
C PRO A 17 2.07 26.53 7.48
N ILE A 18 2.41 26.40 6.20
CA ILE A 18 2.55 25.10 5.51
C ILE A 18 3.53 24.11 6.21
N ALA A 19 4.49 24.64 6.97
CA ALA A 19 5.43 23.82 7.76
C ALA A 19 4.76 23.12 8.96
N TYR A 20 3.55 23.54 9.35
CA TYR A 20 2.83 23.04 10.52
C TYR A 20 1.50 22.43 10.08
N ALA A 21 1.33 21.15 10.23
CA ALA A 21 0.14 20.42 9.79
C ALA A 21 -0.83 20.15 10.96
N GLY A 22 -1.17 21.20 11.73
CA GLY A 22 -2.00 21.08 12.92
C GLY A 22 -1.20 20.61 14.15
N THR A 23 -1.90 20.11 15.17
CA THR A 23 -1.34 19.79 16.49
C THR A 23 -1.29 18.29 16.79
N ASP A 24 -1.87 17.43 15.94
CA ASP A 24 -1.87 15.99 16.19
C ASP A 24 -0.48 15.41 15.89
N ARG A 25 0.12 14.75 16.90
CA ARG A 25 1.42 14.09 16.77
C ARG A 25 1.43 13.06 15.65
N ASN A 26 0.31 12.42 15.40
CA ASN A 26 0.16 11.32 14.48
C ASN A 26 -0.27 11.78 13.07
N PHE A 27 -0.23 13.09 12.78
CA PHE A 27 -0.48 13.57 11.44
C PHE A 27 0.63 13.13 10.50
N TYR A 28 0.23 12.60 9.34
CA TYR A 28 1.13 12.17 8.27
C TYR A 28 0.59 12.59 6.91
N ASP A 29 1.50 12.62 5.94
CA ASP A 29 1.22 12.86 4.54
C ASP A 29 2.15 11.95 3.72
N ARG A 30 1.60 11.01 2.90
CA ARG A 30 2.37 9.88 2.39
C ARG A 30 2.03 9.49 0.97
N TYR A 31 3.06 9.09 0.24
CA TYR A 31 3.02 8.39 -1.04
C TYR A 31 3.34 6.93 -0.85
N PHE A 32 2.69 6.09 -1.64
CA PHE A 32 2.99 4.69 -1.81
C PHE A 32 2.89 4.32 -3.29
N PHE A 33 3.77 3.43 -3.73
CA PHE A 33 3.79 2.87 -5.07
C PHE A 33 4.15 1.40 -5.00
N ASN A 34 3.55 0.59 -5.87
CA ASN A 34 4.09 -0.69 -6.26
C ASN A 34 4.14 -0.83 -7.77
N GLY A 35 4.91 -1.80 -8.25
CA GLY A 35 5.00 -2.14 -9.66
C GLY A 35 5.39 -3.61 -9.83
N TYR A 36 4.81 -4.23 -10.84
CA TYR A 36 5.00 -5.64 -11.15
C TYR A 36 4.73 -5.91 -12.63
N ALA A 37 5.27 -7.01 -13.14
CA ALA A 37 5.03 -7.44 -14.50
C ALA A 37 3.54 -7.70 -14.76
N SER A 38 3.03 -7.32 -15.92
CA SER A 38 1.65 -7.59 -16.32
C SER A 38 1.39 -9.10 -16.51
N ALA A 39 0.14 -9.49 -16.62
CA ALA A 39 -0.22 -10.88 -16.87
C ALA A 39 0.38 -11.37 -18.21
N GLY A 40 1.03 -12.55 -18.19
CA GLY A 40 1.67 -13.12 -19.38
C GLY A 40 3.06 -12.59 -19.73
N ASP A 41 3.59 -11.64 -18.95
CA ASP A 41 4.95 -11.12 -19.10
C ASP A 41 5.98 -12.13 -18.56
N GLU A 42 7.10 -12.29 -19.27
CA GLU A 42 8.18 -13.20 -18.89
C GLU A 42 8.85 -12.83 -17.55
N ARG A 43 8.80 -11.53 -17.16
CA ARG A 43 9.30 -11.01 -15.89
C ARG A 43 8.38 -11.31 -14.70
N SER A 44 7.75 -12.48 -14.68
CA SER A 44 6.62 -12.84 -13.81
C SER A 44 6.84 -12.58 -12.31
N ASP A 45 8.10 -12.60 -11.85
CA ASP A 45 8.47 -12.45 -10.44
C ASP A 45 9.05 -11.06 -10.12
N LEU A 46 9.07 -10.15 -11.10
CA LEU A 46 9.46 -8.76 -10.86
C LEU A 46 8.41 -8.08 -9.99
N PHE A 47 8.85 -7.61 -8.84
CA PHE A 47 8.07 -6.76 -7.94
C PHE A 47 8.98 -5.67 -7.38
N PHE A 48 8.49 -4.45 -7.38
CA PHE A 48 9.15 -3.33 -6.72
C PHE A 48 8.11 -2.43 -6.04
N ALA A 49 8.55 -1.70 -5.02
CA ALA A 49 7.69 -0.79 -4.30
C ALA A 49 8.47 0.42 -3.79
N ALA A 50 7.78 1.52 -3.57
CA ALA A 50 8.34 2.71 -2.95
C ALA A 50 7.32 3.36 -2.01
N ALA A 51 7.83 4.00 -0.97
CA ALA A 51 7.03 4.82 -0.09
C ALA A 51 7.82 6.06 0.32
N MET A 52 7.10 7.17 0.54
CA MET A 52 7.69 8.41 1.05
C MET A 52 6.68 9.07 1.98
N GLY A 53 7.10 9.41 3.19
CA GLY A 53 6.25 9.97 4.22
C GLY A 53 6.81 11.27 4.81
N PHE A 54 5.89 12.19 5.13
CA PHE A 54 6.17 13.44 5.81
C PHE A 54 5.37 13.49 7.10
N TYR A 55 6.05 13.72 8.22
CA TYR A 55 5.48 13.68 9.56
C TYR A 55 5.78 15.01 10.28
N PRO A 56 5.00 16.06 10.00
CA PRO A 56 5.33 17.43 10.44
C PRO A 56 5.45 17.57 11.95
N ALA A 57 4.55 16.94 12.72
CA ALA A 57 4.58 17.00 14.18
C ALA A 57 5.74 16.20 14.81
N LEU A 58 6.39 15.32 14.05
CA LEU A 58 7.60 14.59 14.46
C LEU A 58 8.87 15.24 13.91
N GLY A 59 8.76 16.16 12.95
CA GLY A 59 9.91 16.79 12.29
C GLY A 59 10.70 15.85 11.39
N ILE A 60 10.06 14.80 10.84
CA ILE A 60 10.69 13.71 10.08
C ILE A 60 10.10 13.62 8.68
N ALA A 61 10.95 13.31 7.70
CA ALA A 61 10.59 12.74 6.42
C ALA A 61 11.33 11.42 6.23
N ASP A 62 10.63 10.37 5.77
CA ASP A 62 11.24 9.08 5.45
C ASP A 62 10.86 8.62 4.04
N ALA A 63 11.67 7.74 3.48
CA ALA A 63 11.38 7.04 2.23
C ALA A 63 11.99 5.64 2.24
N ALA A 64 11.39 4.75 1.49
CA ALA A 64 11.96 3.44 1.19
C ALA A 64 11.71 3.09 -0.28
N PHE A 65 12.67 2.38 -0.87
CA PHE A 65 12.57 1.77 -2.20
C PHE A 65 12.96 0.31 -2.10
N VAL A 66 12.14 -0.57 -2.62
CA VAL A 66 12.31 -2.01 -2.47
C VAL A 66 12.18 -2.71 -3.81
N VAL A 67 13.03 -3.69 -4.07
CA VAL A 67 12.96 -4.56 -5.24
C VAL A 67 13.04 -6.01 -4.79
N VAL A 68 12.13 -6.84 -5.28
CA VAL A 68 12.24 -8.29 -5.11
C VAL A 68 12.97 -8.88 -6.31
N ARG A 69 14.02 -9.65 -6.04
CA ARG A 69 14.83 -10.34 -7.04
C ARG A 69 15.37 -11.66 -6.49
N ASP A 70 15.23 -12.73 -7.24
CA ASP A 70 15.82 -14.04 -6.92
C ASP A 70 15.45 -14.53 -5.49
N GLY A 71 14.21 -14.25 -5.02
CA GLY A 71 13.76 -14.61 -3.68
C GLY A 71 14.28 -13.72 -2.54
N VAL A 72 14.94 -12.62 -2.87
CA VAL A 72 15.43 -11.61 -1.91
C VAL A 72 14.66 -10.32 -2.09
N GLU A 73 14.17 -9.77 -1.00
CA GLU A 73 13.62 -8.43 -0.90
C GLU A 73 14.74 -7.47 -0.49
N ILE A 74 15.12 -6.60 -1.42
CA ILE A 74 16.26 -5.66 -1.28
C ILE A 74 15.67 -4.29 -1.02
N ALA A 75 15.84 -3.78 0.19
CA ALA A 75 15.26 -2.52 0.67
C ALA A 75 16.33 -1.45 0.86
N LEU A 76 16.08 -0.26 0.33
CA LEU A 76 16.81 0.96 0.63
C LEU A 76 15.93 1.85 1.49
N HIS A 77 16.37 2.15 2.70
CA HIS A 77 15.70 3.04 3.63
C HIS A 77 16.43 4.38 3.69
N ALA A 78 15.67 5.46 3.79
CA ALA A 78 16.20 6.80 4.02
C ALA A 78 15.31 7.56 5.00
N SER A 79 15.91 8.35 5.90
CA SER A 79 15.20 9.22 6.83
C SER A 79 15.98 10.51 7.01
N ARG A 80 15.28 11.64 7.10
CA ARG A 80 15.89 12.94 7.38
C ARG A 80 15.02 13.81 8.27
N TRP A 81 15.60 14.83 8.86
CA TRP A 81 14.81 15.88 9.47
C TRP A 81 13.98 16.61 8.42
N LEU A 82 12.73 16.89 8.76
CA LEU A 82 11.83 17.64 7.91
C LEU A 82 12.27 19.12 7.88
N LYS A 83 12.47 19.64 6.68
CA LYS A 83 12.73 21.06 6.43
C LYS A 83 11.42 21.80 6.22
N LEU A 84 11.46 23.13 6.18
CA LEU A 84 10.29 23.98 6.02
C LEU A 84 9.69 23.92 4.61
N GLU A 85 10.51 23.57 3.60
CA GLU A 85 10.02 23.43 2.21
C GLU A 85 9.23 22.11 2.04
N ARG A 86 7.92 22.22 1.99
CA ARG A 86 7.01 21.07 1.91
C ARG A 86 6.97 20.41 0.52
N LEU A 87 7.42 21.11 -0.51
CA LEU A 87 7.52 20.59 -1.87
C LEU A 87 8.89 19.96 -2.16
N ASP A 88 9.81 19.92 -1.19
CA ASP A 88 11.04 19.15 -1.26
C ASP A 88 10.72 17.66 -1.02
N LEU A 89 10.39 16.97 -2.09
CA LEU A 89 10.05 15.55 -2.12
C LEU A 89 11.30 14.67 -2.30
N ASN A 90 12.41 15.02 -1.64
CA ASN A 90 13.63 14.23 -1.63
C ASN A 90 13.97 13.79 -0.21
N VAL A 91 14.24 12.51 -0.01
CA VAL A 91 14.73 11.95 1.24
C VAL A 91 16.01 11.18 0.94
N GLY A 92 17.15 11.82 1.19
CA GLY A 92 18.46 11.27 0.79
C GLY A 92 18.50 10.98 -0.72
N PRO A 93 18.83 9.73 -1.11
CA PRO A 93 18.94 9.34 -2.52
C PRO A 93 17.60 9.04 -3.19
N ILE A 94 16.48 9.08 -2.47
CA ILE A 94 15.14 8.77 -2.99
C ILE A 94 14.40 10.08 -3.24
N GLY A 95 14.04 10.34 -4.50
CA GLY A 95 13.33 11.54 -4.92
C GLY A 95 12.03 11.24 -5.65
N LEU A 96 11.03 12.10 -5.47
CA LEU A 96 9.75 12.06 -6.17
C LEU A 96 9.51 13.41 -6.86
N THR A 97 9.13 13.37 -8.13
CA THR A 97 8.69 14.54 -8.88
C THR A 97 7.25 14.34 -9.36
N VAL A 98 6.37 15.27 -9.03
CA VAL A 98 5.02 15.34 -9.60
C VAL A 98 5.12 16.08 -10.93
N GLU A 99 5.22 15.36 -12.06
CA GLU A 99 5.34 15.96 -13.38
C GLU A 99 4.01 16.50 -13.88
N VAL A 100 2.94 15.71 -13.72
CA VAL A 100 1.56 16.12 -14.00
C VAL A 100 0.69 15.64 -12.85
N PRO A 101 0.14 16.53 -12.01
CA PRO A 101 -0.66 16.17 -10.85
C PRO A 101 -1.84 15.26 -11.22
N LEU A 102 -2.04 14.21 -10.44
CA LEU A 102 -3.04 13.13 -10.58
C LEU A 102 -2.83 12.23 -11.81
N GLU A 103 -1.78 12.44 -12.60
CA GLU A 103 -1.56 11.74 -13.87
C GLU A 103 -0.17 11.11 -13.97
N ARG A 104 0.92 11.90 -13.73
CA ARG A 104 2.27 11.41 -13.98
C ARG A 104 3.25 11.83 -12.89
N LEU A 105 3.91 10.83 -12.32
CA LEU A 105 4.90 11.01 -11.26
C LEU A 105 6.19 10.26 -11.62
N LYS A 106 7.34 10.86 -11.29
CA LYS A 106 8.65 10.27 -11.52
C LYS A 106 9.34 9.99 -10.20
N LEU A 107 9.87 8.77 -10.06
CA LEU A 107 10.70 8.34 -8.94
C LEU A 107 12.14 8.20 -9.41
N LEU A 108 13.05 8.76 -8.61
CA LEU A 108 14.51 8.66 -8.80
C LEU A 108 15.12 8.03 -7.56
N VAL A 109 16.02 7.06 -7.77
CA VAL A 109 16.84 6.49 -6.72
C VAL A 109 18.29 6.58 -7.16
N GLY A 110 19.11 7.31 -6.43
CA GLY A 110 20.53 7.52 -6.74
C GLY A 110 21.42 7.05 -5.59
N ALA A 111 21.50 5.73 -5.34
CA ALA A 111 22.28 5.13 -4.27
C ALA A 111 23.26 4.06 -4.79
N PRO A 112 24.20 4.42 -5.70
CA PRO A 112 25.14 3.46 -6.26
C PRO A 112 26.06 2.83 -5.19
N GLU A 113 26.35 3.52 -4.10
CA GLU A 113 27.10 3.00 -2.94
C GLU A 113 26.35 1.89 -2.19
N HIS A 114 25.01 1.84 -2.33
CA HIS A 114 24.16 0.76 -1.84
C HIS A 114 23.76 -0.22 -2.96
N GLY A 115 24.32 -0.07 -4.16
CA GLY A 115 24.03 -0.93 -5.30
C GLY A 115 22.65 -0.73 -5.92
N ILE A 116 21.93 0.37 -5.63
CA ILE A 116 20.56 0.61 -6.11
C ILE A 116 20.48 1.94 -6.84
N VAL A 117 20.06 1.88 -8.11
CA VAL A 117 19.79 3.06 -8.94
C VAL A 117 18.50 2.82 -9.71
N ALA A 118 17.62 3.82 -9.77
CA ALA A 118 16.38 3.70 -10.53
C ALA A 118 15.95 5.05 -11.11
N GLU A 119 15.39 4.99 -12.30
CA GLU A 119 14.69 6.10 -12.94
C GLU A 119 13.40 5.53 -13.53
N ILE A 120 12.29 5.73 -12.84
CA ILE A 120 10.99 5.16 -13.21
C ILE A 120 9.90 6.22 -13.17
N THR A 121 8.97 6.12 -14.12
CA THR A 121 7.83 7.04 -14.25
C THR A 121 6.53 6.25 -14.19
N PHE A 122 5.65 6.64 -13.28
CA PHE A 122 4.28 6.15 -13.18
C PHE A 122 3.36 7.03 -14.02
N VAL A 123 2.53 6.40 -14.85
CA VAL A 123 1.47 7.07 -15.63
C VAL A 123 0.13 6.44 -15.28
N GLY A 124 -0.77 7.22 -14.72
CA GLY A 124 -2.12 6.77 -14.33
C GLY A 124 -2.94 6.33 -15.54
N ARG A 125 -3.72 5.26 -15.38
CA ARG A 125 -4.60 4.70 -16.43
C ARG A 125 -5.97 5.35 -16.47
N HIS A 126 -6.41 5.93 -15.37
CA HIS A 126 -7.72 6.58 -15.18
C HIS A 126 -7.56 7.66 -14.12
N PHE A 127 -8.60 8.47 -13.90
CA PHE A 127 -8.60 9.41 -12.78
C PHE A 127 -8.46 8.65 -11.45
N PRO A 128 -7.76 9.19 -10.42
CA PRO A 128 -7.63 8.51 -9.13
C PRO A 128 -8.99 8.21 -8.48
N VAL A 129 -9.10 7.06 -7.86
CA VAL A 129 -10.25 6.66 -7.05
C VAL A 129 -10.06 7.24 -5.65
N GLU A 130 -10.95 8.14 -5.25
CA GLU A 130 -11.03 8.59 -3.85
C GLU A 130 -11.67 7.48 -3.02
N GLU A 131 -10.97 7.00 -2.00
CA GLU A 131 -11.52 6.03 -1.07
C GLU A 131 -12.37 6.71 0.01
N PRO A 132 -13.35 6.00 0.62
CA PRO A 132 -14.07 6.52 1.76
C PRO A 132 -13.11 6.89 2.89
N ARG A 133 -13.38 8.00 3.58
CA ARG A 133 -12.57 8.42 4.73
C ARG A 133 -12.50 7.32 5.77
N PHE A 134 -11.28 6.97 6.16
CA PHE A 134 -11.01 5.99 7.20
C PHE A 134 -11.12 6.67 8.56
N THR A 135 -12.14 6.31 9.33
CA THR A 135 -12.33 6.87 10.67
C THR A 135 -12.52 5.75 11.68
N ARG A 136 -11.62 5.66 12.66
CA ARG A 136 -11.71 4.72 13.78
C ARG A 136 -11.29 5.39 15.08
N ARG A 137 -12.04 5.11 16.15
CA ARG A 137 -11.72 5.57 17.50
C ARG A 137 -11.53 4.38 18.43
N ILE A 138 -10.70 4.58 19.47
CA ILE A 138 -10.63 3.73 20.65
C ILE A 138 -11.03 4.61 21.82
N GLY A 139 -12.24 4.43 22.33
CA GLY A 139 -12.85 5.35 23.28
C GLY A 139 -12.87 6.80 22.72
N PRO A 140 -12.37 7.79 23.47
CA PRO A 140 -12.32 9.19 23.02
C PRO A 140 -11.18 9.47 22.03
N ARG A 141 -10.18 8.57 21.91
CA ARG A 141 -8.97 8.78 21.09
C ARG A 141 -9.23 8.43 19.64
N VAL A 142 -8.81 9.32 18.74
CA VAL A 142 -8.74 9.01 17.31
C VAL A 142 -7.55 8.07 17.07
N LEU A 143 -7.83 6.88 16.52
CA LEU A 143 -6.80 5.95 16.06
C LEU A 143 -6.50 6.18 14.58
N LEU A 144 -7.55 6.28 13.76
CA LEU A 144 -7.45 6.55 12.33
C LEU A 144 -8.44 7.68 11.98
N ASP A 145 -7.97 8.66 11.23
CA ASP A 145 -8.78 9.67 10.58
C ASP A 145 -8.02 10.23 9.38
N TYR A 146 -8.12 9.55 8.24
CA TYR A 146 -7.37 9.91 7.04
C TYR A 146 -8.17 9.71 5.76
N THR A 147 -7.79 10.45 4.74
CA THR A 147 -8.24 10.32 3.36
C THR A 147 -7.18 9.61 2.54
N ARG A 148 -7.61 8.85 1.53
CA ARG A 148 -6.73 8.18 0.59
C ARG A 148 -7.28 8.23 -0.82
N LEU A 149 -6.41 8.43 -1.79
CA LEU A 149 -6.66 8.15 -3.20
C LEU A 149 -5.85 6.93 -3.63
N THR A 150 -6.39 6.16 -4.57
CA THR A 150 -5.74 5.00 -5.17
C THR A 150 -5.86 5.08 -6.69
N GLN A 151 -4.80 4.73 -7.42
CA GLN A 151 -4.80 4.79 -8.87
C GLN A 151 -3.91 3.69 -9.44
N ASN A 152 -4.43 2.89 -10.37
CA ASN A 152 -3.59 2.00 -11.17
C ASN A 152 -2.93 2.77 -12.31
N GLY A 153 -1.74 2.31 -12.69
CA GLY A 153 -0.95 2.93 -13.74
C GLY A 153 -0.04 1.94 -14.46
N ARG A 154 0.70 2.49 -15.40
CA ARG A 154 1.77 1.81 -16.14
C ARG A 154 3.11 2.44 -15.79
N TRP A 155 4.13 1.61 -15.73
CA TRP A 155 5.48 2.04 -15.45
C TRP A 155 6.30 2.14 -16.74
N HIS A 156 7.24 3.08 -16.73
CA HIS A 156 8.29 3.28 -17.74
C HIS A 156 9.61 3.51 -17.04
N GLY A 157 10.72 3.22 -17.73
CA GLY A 157 12.05 3.43 -17.18
C GLY A 157 12.72 2.13 -16.75
N TRP A 158 13.61 2.21 -15.78
CA TRP A 158 14.47 1.10 -15.41
C TRP A 158 14.88 1.13 -13.94
N ILE A 159 15.22 -0.03 -13.44
CA ILE A 159 15.78 -0.27 -12.09
C ILE A 159 17.08 -1.05 -12.26
N GLU A 160 18.13 -0.66 -11.54
CA GLU A 160 19.38 -1.37 -11.48
C GLU A 160 19.70 -1.74 -10.04
N VAL A 161 19.97 -3.02 -9.80
CA VAL A 161 20.39 -3.56 -8.52
C VAL A 161 21.66 -4.37 -8.72
N ASP A 162 22.72 -4.01 -8.00
CA ASP A 162 24.04 -4.66 -8.04
C ASP A 162 24.57 -4.80 -9.49
N GLY A 163 24.47 -3.71 -10.27
CA GLY A 163 24.92 -3.65 -11.67
C GLY A 163 24.04 -4.40 -12.67
N ARG A 164 22.96 -5.04 -12.22
CA ARG A 164 21.99 -5.72 -13.10
C ARG A 164 20.79 -4.82 -13.35
N ARG A 165 20.71 -4.29 -14.57
CA ARG A 165 19.63 -3.39 -15.00
C ARG A 165 18.43 -4.16 -15.52
N GLN A 166 17.24 -3.73 -15.09
CA GLN A 166 15.95 -4.28 -15.49
C GLN A 166 15.06 -3.15 -16.02
N ASP A 167 14.58 -3.29 -17.25
CA ASP A 167 13.56 -2.41 -17.81
C ASP A 167 12.19 -2.71 -17.13
N VAL A 168 11.44 -1.65 -16.78
CA VAL A 168 10.11 -1.75 -16.21
C VAL A 168 9.01 -1.26 -17.16
N ALA A 169 9.34 -0.96 -18.42
CA ALA A 169 8.34 -0.58 -19.41
C ALA A 169 7.29 -1.69 -19.57
N GLY A 170 6.01 -1.30 -19.58
CA GLY A 170 4.89 -2.23 -19.64
C GLY A 170 4.51 -2.90 -18.31
N CYS A 171 5.29 -2.75 -17.25
CA CYS A 171 4.85 -3.12 -15.92
C CYS A 171 3.61 -2.31 -15.53
N VAL A 172 2.74 -2.95 -14.77
CA VAL A 172 1.57 -2.31 -14.15
C VAL A 172 1.81 -2.13 -12.66
N GLY A 173 0.99 -1.35 -12.02
CA GLY A 173 1.09 -1.16 -10.58
C GLY A 173 0.10 -0.14 -10.07
N THR A 174 0.20 0.14 -8.80
CA THR A 174 -0.73 1.01 -8.09
C THR A 174 0.06 2.06 -7.34
N ARG A 175 -0.49 3.27 -7.30
CA ARG A 175 -0.08 4.26 -6.31
C ARG A 175 -1.22 4.53 -5.35
N ASP A 176 -0.90 4.82 -4.10
CA ASP A 176 -1.79 5.52 -3.19
C ASP A 176 -1.15 6.82 -2.70
N ARG A 177 -2.02 7.69 -2.26
CA ARG A 177 -1.68 8.94 -1.62
C ARG A 177 -2.64 9.09 -0.44
N SER A 178 -2.10 9.20 0.78
CA SER A 178 -2.92 9.29 1.97
C SER A 178 -2.40 10.36 2.92
N TRP A 179 -3.32 11.02 3.63
CA TRP A 179 -3.02 12.07 4.60
C TRP A 179 -4.06 12.12 5.70
N GLY A 180 -3.60 12.44 6.90
CA GLY A 180 -4.45 12.51 8.09
C GLY A 180 -3.77 11.92 9.31
N ILE A 181 -4.52 11.21 10.14
CA ILE A 181 -4.07 10.71 11.44
C ILE A 181 -4.05 9.17 11.41
N ARG A 182 -2.92 8.59 11.79
CA ARG A 182 -2.75 7.16 12.10
C ARG A 182 -1.55 6.98 13.02
N PRO A 183 -1.42 5.86 13.77
CA PRO A 183 -0.24 5.60 14.58
C PRO A 183 1.05 5.63 13.75
N ILE A 184 1.99 6.50 14.12
CA ILE A 184 3.31 6.69 13.50
C ILE A 184 4.37 6.99 14.55
N GLY A 185 5.65 6.84 14.18
CA GLY A 185 6.78 7.09 15.07
C GLY A 185 6.84 6.11 16.24
N ALA A 186 7.51 6.50 17.31
CA ALA A 186 7.57 5.70 18.52
C ALA A 186 6.18 5.47 19.13
N ARG A 187 5.97 4.27 19.69
CA ARG A 187 4.72 3.93 20.36
C ARG A 187 4.40 4.97 21.44
N ASP A 188 3.12 5.35 21.52
CA ASP A 188 2.64 6.21 22.59
C ASP A 188 2.76 5.47 23.94
N THR A 189 3.35 6.14 24.93
CA THR A 189 3.55 5.57 26.26
C THR A 189 2.26 5.50 27.08
N GLN A 190 1.25 6.30 26.72
CA GLN A 190 -0.07 6.28 27.36
C GLN A 190 -1.02 5.36 26.62
N GLU A 191 -1.34 4.22 27.22
CA GLU A 191 -2.36 3.31 26.68
C GLU A 191 -3.74 3.98 26.65
N PRO A 192 -4.61 3.64 25.67
CA PRO A 192 -6.00 4.06 25.68
C PRO A 192 -6.74 3.57 26.94
N ALA A 193 -7.69 4.35 27.42
CA ALA A 193 -8.53 3.98 28.56
C ALA A 193 -10.02 4.09 28.18
N PRO A 194 -10.82 3.01 28.34
CA PRO A 194 -10.41 1.66 28.73
C PRO A 194 -9.54 0.98 27.66
N PRO A 195 -8.67 0.03 28.05
CA PRO A 195 -7.89 -0.72 27.07
C PRO A 195 -8.80 -1.60 26.21
N GLU A 196 -8.57 -1.59 24.92
CA GLU A 196 -9.24 -2.51 23.99
C GLU A 196 -8.22 -3.53 23.45
N PRO A 197 -8.61 -4.80 23.30
CA PRO A 197 -7.76 -5.77 22.63
C PRO A 197 -7.40 -5.26 21.23
N PRO A 198 -6.12 -5.30 20.83
CA PRO A 198 -5.73 -4.89 19.50
C PRO A 198 -6.37 -5.81 18.45
N GLN A 199 -7.10 -5.20 17.53
CA GLN A 199 -7.75 -5.88 16.42
C GLN A 199 -7.67 -5.00 15.18
N PHE A 200 -7.17 -5.58 14.08
CA PHE A 200 -7.15 -4.93 12.78
C PHE A 200 -7.23 -5.99 11.69
N PHE A 201 -8.28 -5.95 10.89
CA PHE A 201 -8.43 -6.78 9.71
C PHE A 201 -8.49 -5.87 8.49
N TRP A 202 -7.52 -6.03 7.60
CA TRP A 202 -7.36 -5.24 6.41
C TRP A 202 -7.12 -6.12 5.19
N LEU A 203 -7.89 -5.88 4.15
CA LEU A 203 -7.64 -6.36 2.80
C LEU A 203 -7.68 -5.17 1.85
N TRP A 204 -6.75 -5.12 0.93
CA TRP A 204 -6.71 -4.15 -0.14
C TRP A 204 -6.19 -4.79 -1.42
N SER A 205 -6.93 -4.65 -2.50
CA SER A 205 -6.67 -5.40 -3.71
C SER A 205 -6.93 -4.58 -4.96
N PRO A 206 -5.94 -3.82 -5.43
CA PRO A 206 -5.94 -3.27 -6.77
C PRO A 206 -5.56 -4.36 -7.78
N CYS A 207 -6.38 -4.48 -8.83
CA CYS A 207 -6.17 -5.41 -9.93
C CYS A 207 -6.11 -4.65 -11.25
N ALA A 208 -5.16 -5.03 -12.12
CA ALA A 208 -5.00 -4.49 -13.45
C ALA A 208 -5.38 -5.56 -14.49
N PHE A 209 -6.37 -5.25 -15.30
CA PHE A 209 -6.74 -5.98 -16.50
C PHE A 209 -6.33 -5.18 -17.75
N ASP A 210 -6.48 -5.70 -18.94
CA ASP A 210 -5.97 -5.07 -20.15
C ASP A 210 -6.58 -3.68 -20.41
N ASP A 211 -7.88 -3.52 -20.14
CA ASP A 211 -8.70 -2.34 -20.44
C ASP A 211 -9.29 -1.61 -19.24
N CYS A 212 -8.98 -2.08 -18.02
CA CYS A 212 -9.62 -1.56 -16.82
C CYS A 212 -8.85 -1.93 -15.54
N SER A 213 -9.27 -1.32 -14.46
CA SER A 213 -8.81 -1.58 -13.10
C SER A 213 -10.00 -1.97 -12.21
N LEU A 214 -9.77 -2.87 -11.28
CA LEU A 214 -10.69 -3.17 -10.18
C LEU A 214 -9.96 -2.88 -8.87
N PHE A 215 -10.63 -2.16 -7.97
CA PHE A 215 -10.16 -1.89 -6.62
C PHE A 215 -11.12 -2.51 -5.63
N PHE A 216 -10.60 -3.20 -4.64
CA PHE A 216 -11.38 -3.70 -3.52
C PHE A 216 -10.64 -3.44 -2.22
N HIS A 217 -11.35 -3.02 -1.19
CA HIS A 217 -10.84 -3.01 0.16
C HIS A 217 -11.92 -3.35 1.18
N THR A 218 -11.50 -3.88 2.32
CA THR A 218 -12.35 -4.05 3.50
C THR A 218 -11.54 -3.92 4.78
N ASN A 219 -12.16 -3.30 5.77
CA ASN A 219 -11.78 -3.42 7.18
C ASN A 219 -12.94 -4.03 7.94
N ASP A 220 -12.70 -5.12 8.62
CA ASP A 220 -13.70 -5.81 9.39
C ASP A 220 -13.42 -5.71 10.90
N ASP A 221 -14.48 -5.72 11.71
CA ASP A 221 -14.37 -5.90 13.15
C ASP A 221 -14.13 -7.38 13.51
N ALA A 222 -13.98 -7.69 14.79
CA ALA A 222 -13.73 -9.06 15.26
C ALA A 222 -14.86 -10.04 14.89
N ALA A 223 -16.09 -9.58 14.71
CA ALA A 223 -17.22 -10.39 14.28
C ALA A 223 -17.31 -10.54 12.74
N GLY A 224 -16.41 -9.93 12.00
CA GLY A 224 -16.40 -9.92 10.52
C GLY A 224 -17.37 -8.91 9.91
N ARG A 225 -17.87 -7.94 10.69
CA ARG A 225 -18.72 -6.87 10.16
C ARG A 225 -17.83 -5.78 9.60
N PRO A 226 -18.01 -5.40 8.33
CA PRO A 226 -17.20 -4.33 7.74
C PRO A 226 -17.58 -2.97 8.31
N TRP A 227 -16.59 -2.21 8.76
CA TRP A 227 -16.75 -0.79 9.09
C TRP A 227 -16.25 0.11 7.94
N ASN A 228 -15.53 -0.46 6.96
CA ASN A 228 -15.12 0.18 5.72
C ASN A 228 -15.01 -0.91 4.64
N ARG A 229 -15.81 -0.81 3.57
CA ARG A 229 -15.79 -1.78 2.46
C ARG A 229 -16.26 -1.13 1.18
N ARG A 230 -15.48 -1.31 0.10
CA ARG A 230 -15.85 -0.82 -1.22
C ARG A 230 -15.15 -1.62 -2.31
N ALA A 231 -15.81 -1.79 -3.44
CA ALA A 231 -15.22 -2.17 -4.70
C ALA A 231 -15.52 -1.11 -5.76
N VAL A 232 -14.54 -0.81 -6.61
CA VAL A 232 -14.65 0.18 -7.69
C VAL A 232 -14.08 -0.39 -8.96
N TRP A 233 -14.85 -0.29 -10.01
CA TRP A 233 -14.45 -0.58 -11.38
C TRP A 233 -14.12 0.72 -12.10
N ALA A 234 -12.91 0.81 -12.66
CA ALA A 234 -12.41 1.98 -13.38
C ALA A 234 -11.89 1.57 -14.77
N PRO A 235 -12.62 1.85 -15.86
CA PRO A 235 -12.10 1.67 -17.21
C PRO A 235 -10.88 2.56 -17.48
N ASP A 236 -10.04 2.16 -18.44
CA ASP A 236 -8.91 3.00 -18.88
C ASP A 236 -9.43 4.32 -19.45
N GLY A 237 -8.77 5.43 -19.10
CA GLY A 237 -9.16 6.78 -19.50
C GLY A 237 -10.40 7.34 -18.80
N ALA A 238 -11.01 6.57 -17.88
CA ALA A 238 -12.22 6.99 -17.20
C ALA A 238 -12.00 8.23 -16.33
N ALA A 239 -12.95 9.16 -16.40
CA ALA A 239 -13.12 10.21 -15.40
C ALA A 239 -13.80 9.63 -14.15
N ALA A 240 -13.74 10.35 -13.05
CA ALA A 240 -14.30 9.88 -11.80
C ALA A 240 -15.83 9.63 -11.83
N THR A 241 -16.54 10.30 -12.72
CA THR A 241 -17.98 10.10 -12.94
C THR A 241 -18.32 8.78 -13.64
N ASP A 242 -17.33 8.12 -14.23
CA ASP A 242 -17.50 6.91 -15.04
C ASP A 242 -17.22 5.64 -14.23
N PHE A 243 -16.83 5.79 -12.97
CA PHE A 243 -16.59 4.66 -12.09
C PHE A 243 -17.86 3.96 -11.68
N VAL A 244 -17.81 2.63 -11.66
CA VAL A 244 -18.89 1.80 -11.13
C VAL A 244 -18.49 1.28 -9.74
N GLU A 245 -19.34 1.48 -8.75
CA GLU A 245 -19.05 1.18 -7.37
C GLU A 245 -20.05 0.21 -6.74
N THR A 246 -19.56 -0.64 -5.84
CA THR A 246 -20.43 -1.45 -5.00
C THR A 246 -19.83 -1.65 -3.60
N ALA A 247 -20.67 -1.62 -2.58
CA ALA A 247 -20.35 -2.07 -1.23
C ALA A 247 -20.75 -3.55 -1.01
N ARG A 248 -21.47 -4.16 -1.98
CA ARG A 248 -21.90 -5.56 -1.93
C ARG A 248 -20.78 -6.46 -2.41
N ALA A 249 -19.69 -6.49 -1.65
CA ALA A 249 -18.50 -7.28 -1.93
C ALA A 249 -18.23 -8.22 -0.74
N ARG A 250 -17.86 -9.46 -1.03
CA ARG A 250 -17.45 -10.45 -0.04
C ARG A 250 -16.17 -11.13 -0.50
N CYS A 251 -15.14 -11.16 0.35
CA CYS A 251 -13.89 -11.85 0.08
C CYS A 251 -13.74 -13.03 1.02
N GLU A 252 -13.58 -14.20 0.45
CA GLU A 252 -13.31 -15.46 1.16
C GLU A 252 -11.83 -15.80 0.96
N ILE A 253 -11.13 -16.09 2.06
CA ILE A 253 -9.68 -16.37 2.03
C ILE A 253 -9.46 -17.80 2.48
N VAL A 254 -8.66 -18.52 1.71
CA VAL A 254 -8.03 -19.76 2.16
C VAL A 254 -6.65 -19.38 2.68
N TRP A 255 -6.45 -19.54 3.98
CA TRP A 255 -5.19 -19.20 4.63
C TRP A 255 -4.15 -20.32 4.44
N ARG A 256 -2.88 -19.96 4.34
CA ARG A 256 -1.78 -20.94 4.39
C ARG A 256 -1.65 -21.46 5.81
N SER A 257 -1.45 -22.80 5.93
CA SER A 257 -1.21 -23.44 7.23
C SER A 257 -0.03 -22.79 7.97
N GLY A 258 -0.19 -22.55 9.27
CA GLY A 258 0.81 -21.95 10.12
C GLY A 258 1.05 -20.45 9.89
N GLY A 259 0.17 -19.76 9.15
CA GLY A 259 0.32 -18.35 8.83
C GLY A 259 -1.00 -17.58 8.76
N ARG A 260 -0.89 -16.29 8.51
CA ARG A 260 -2.02 -15.39 8.19
C ARG A 260 -1.86 -14.80 6.77
N ASN A 261 -1.25 -15.56 5.87
CA ASN A 261 -1.12 -15.21 4.46
C ASN A 261 -2.09 -16.06 3.64
N ALA A 262 -2.70 -15.48 2.62
CA ALA A 262 -3.61 -16.21 1.75
C ALA A 262 -2.88 -17.24 0.89
N ALA A 263 -3.42 -18.46 0.84
CA ALA A 263 -3.10 -19.44 -0.19
C ALA A 263 -3.88 -19.15 -1.47
N SER A 264 -5.13 -18.67 -1.33
CA SER A 264 -5.98 -18.16 -2.40
C SER A 264 -7.07 -17.28 -1.81
N ALA A 265 -7.73 -16.48 -2.66
CA ALA A 265 -8.91 -15.75 -2.25
C ALA A 265 -9.94 -15.70 -3.39
N LEU A 266 -11.22 -15.57 -3.01
CA LEU A 266 -12.33 -15.39 -3.92
C LEU A 266 -13.12 -14.14 -3.48
N LEU A 267 -13.08 -13.10 -4.31
CA LEU A 267 -13.93 -11.93 -4.16
C LEU A 267 -15.18 -12.09 -5.00
N THR A 268 -16.35 -11.95 -4.38
CA THR A 268 -17.64 -11.94 -5.04
C THR A 268 -18.23 -10.53 -4.96
N LEU A 269 -18.54 -9.97 -6.11
CA LEU A 269 -19.19 -8.66 -6.26
C LEU A 269 -20.62 -8.90 -6.68
N ALA A 270 -21.58 -8.60 -5.80
CA ALA A 270 -22.99 -8.83 -6.08
C ALA A 270 -23.58 -7.68 -6.90
N ASP A 271 -24.19 -8.01 -8.04
CA ASP A 271 -24.93 -7.12 -8.93
C ASP A 271 -26.35 -7.65 -9.12
N ILE A 272 -27.25 -6.82 -9.65
CA ILE A 272 -28.63 -7.20 -10.02
C ILE A 272 -28.70 -8.18 -11.20
N ARG A 273 -27.65 -8.26 -12.04
CA ARG A 273 -27.53 -9.18 -13.17
C ARG A 273 -26.86 -10.50 -12.83
N GLY A 274 -26.35 -10.65 -11.62
CA GLY A 274 -25.61 -11.80 -11.16
C GLY A 274 -24.27 -11.40 -10.52
N ASP A 275 -23.55 -12.39 -10.00
CA ASP A 275 -22.31 -12.13 -9.30
C ASP A 275 -21.11 -12.14 -10.23
N THR A 276 -20.28 -11.11 -10.16
CA THR A 276 -18.92 -11.14 -10.69
C THR A 276 -17.99 -11.77 -9.67
N ARG A 277 -17.21 -12.75 -10.09
CA ARG A 277 -16.24 -13.47 -9.23
C ARG A 277 -14.83 -13.13 -9.64
N VAL A 278 -13.99 -12.83 -8.66
CA VAL A 278 -12.57 -12.52 -8.88
C VAL A 278 -11.74 -13.45 -8.00
N ARG A 279 -11.02 -14.34 -8.64
CA ARG A 279 -10.11 -15.29 -7.99
C ARG A 279 -8.71 -14.73 -7.95
N PHE A 280 -8.07 -14.89 -6.82
CA PHE A 280 -6.67 -14.51 -6.55
C PHE A 280 -5.85 -15.76 -6.30
N ASP A 281 -4.80 -15.95 -7.09
CA ASP A 281 -3.81 -17.01 -6.95
C ASP A 281 -2.44 -16.38 -6.64
N PRO A 282 -2.03 -16.29 -5.35
CA PRO A 282 -0.78 -15.65 -4.93
C PRO A 282 0.45 -16.41 -5.44
N ARG A 283 1.43 -15.66 -5.98
CA ARG A 283 2.70 -16.16 -6.51
C ARG A 283 3.88 -15.77 -5.63
N LEU A 284 3.86 -14.56 -5.12
CA LEU A 284 4.93 -13.97 -4.34
C LEU A 284 4.33 -13.16 -3.19
N ASP A 285 4.86 -13.33 -1.99
CA ASP A 285 4.50 -12.52 -0.83
C ASP A 285 5.59 -11.45 -0.61
N PHE A 286 5.29 -10.21 -0.98
CA PHE A 286 6.09 -9.05 -0.65
C PHE A 286 5.82 -8.60 0.79
N ARG A 287 6.87 -8.41 1.58
CA ARG A 287 6.76 -7.99 2.98
C ARG A 287 6.75 -6.48 3.08
N MET A 288 5.69 -5.91 3.62
CA MET A 288 5.58 -4.45 3.81
C MET A 288 6.60 -3.91 4.82
N LEU A 289 7.30 -4.80 5.51
CA LEU A 289 8.43 -4.49 6.40
C LEU A 289 9.51 -3.68 5.67
N GLY A 290 9.88 -4.08 4.46
CA GLY A 290 10.89 -3.37 3.64
C GLY A 290 10.50 -1.91 3.31
N LEU A 291 9.22 -1.58 3.40
CA LEU A 291 8.71 -0.21 3.27
C LEU A 291 8.52 0.52 4.62
N GLY A 292 8.97 -0.09 5.73
CA GLY A 292 8.88 0.49 7.07
C GLY A 292 7.62 0.15 7.86
N TYR A 293 6.70 -0.67 7.33
CA TYR A 293 5.51 -1.06 8.09
C TYR A 293 5.86 -2.06 9.19
N GLY A 294 5.68 -1.64 10.44
CA GLY A 294 6.02 -2.46 11.60
C GLY A 294 7.52 -2.73 11.77
N HIS A 295 8.36 -2.05 11.00
CA HIS A 295 9.80 -2.21 11.08
C HIS A 295 10.34 -1.65 12.42
N PRO A 296 11.11 -2.44 13.19
CA PRO A 296 11.54 -2.03 14.52
C PRO A 296 12.49 -0.82 14.50
N ARG A 297 13.28 -0.67 13.43
CA ARG A 297 14.25 0.42 13.24
C ARG A 297 13.77 1.44 12.23
N TRP A 298 13.34 1.04 11.06
CA TRP A 298 12.94 1.92 9.95
C TRP A 298 11.43 2.16 9.90
N GLY A 299 10.74 2.05 11.06
CA GLY A 299 9.31 2.36 11.17
C GLY A 299 9.02 3.83 10.79
N HIS A 300 7.83 4.05 10.22
CA HIS A 300 7.42 5.36 9.71
C HIS A 300 7.50 6.46 10.77
N GLY A 301 8.22 7.55 10.46
CA GLY A 301 8.39 8.70 11.35
C GLY A 301 9.34 8.46 12.52
N LEU A 302 10.15 7.39 12.53
CA LEU A 302 11.24 7.22 13.49
C LEU A 302 12.43 8.13 13.13
N ALA A 303 13.03 8.73 14.15
CA ALA A 303 14.15 9.66 13.98
C ALA A 303 15.49 8.91 13.84
N HIS A 304 16.26 9.26 12.81
CA HIS A 304 17.60 8.71 12.54
C HIS A 304 18.67 9.79 12.42
N GLY A 305 18.41 11.00 12.95
CA GLY A 305 19.30 12.15 12.83
C GLY A 305 19.03 13.01 11.61
N GLU A 306 20.01 13.83 11.21
CA GLU A 306 19.87 14.80 10.12
C GLU A 306 19.59 14.13 8.77
N LEU A 307 20.34 13.05 8.50
CA LEU A 307 20.14 12.17 7.35
C LEU A 307 20.72 10.78 7.68
N ALA A 308 19.95 9.75 7.40
CA ALA A 308 20.43 8.37 7.44
C ALA A 308 19.94 7.62 6.21
N VAL A 309 20.79 6.75 5.67
CA VAL A 309 20.49 5.87 4.53
C VAL A 309 21.06 4.50 4.83
N GLU A 310 20.31 3.44 4.58
CA GLU A 310 20.73 2.07 4.81
C GLU A 310 20.06 1.11 3.83
N ARG A 311 20.81 0.08 3.41
CA ARG A 311 20.28 -1.06 2.67
C ARG A 311 20.11 -2.25 3.61
N GLU A 312 18.98 -2.93 3.50
CA GLU A 312 18.71 -4.21 4.16
C GLU A 312 18.22 -5.23 3.11
N ASP A 313 18.73 -6.45 3.19
CA ASP A 313 18.36 -7.54 2.29
C ASP A 313 17.67 -8.64 3.10
N PHE A 314 16.45 -9.03 2.70
CA PHE A 314 15.64 -10.05 3.36
C PHE A 314 15.48 -11.26 2.43
N VAL A 315 16.05 -12.40 2.78
CA VAL A 315 15.78 -13.66 2.09
C VAL A 315 14.37 -14.11 2.44
N LEU A 316 13.45 -14.05 1.50
CA LEU A 316 12.02 -14.27 1.76
C LEU A 316 11.71 -15.66 2.35
N ALA A 317 12.48 -16.68 1.97
CA ALA A 317 12.33 -18.03 2.50
C ALA A 317 12.70 -18.16 3.99
N ASP A 318 13.53 -17.25 4.51
CA ASP A 318 14.01 -17.27 5.89
C ASP A 318 13.10 -16.46 6.83
N LEU A 319 12.16 -15.69 6.27
CA LEU A 319 11.26 -14.86 7.05
C LEU A 319 10.15 -15.69 7.69
N SER A 320 10.12 -15.72 9.01
CA SER A 320 9.04 -16.41 9.74
C SER A 320 7.67 -15.80 9.41
N PRO A 321 6.71 -16.58 8.88
CA PRO A 321 5.35 -16.08 8.64
C PRO A 321 4.59 -15.78 9.93
N GLN A 322 5.14 -16.14 11.09
CA GLN A 322 4.53 -15.98 12.40
C GLN A 322 5.04 -14.75 13.15
N ALA A 323 6.12 -14.12 12.69
CA ALA A 323 6.62 -12.92 13.32
C ALA A 323 5.66 -11.73 13.08
N PRO A 324 5.23 -11.00 14.13
CA PRO A 324 4.24 -9.93 14.00
C PRO A 324 4.59 -8.87 12.95
N HIS A 325 5.86 -8.54 12.79
CA HIS A 325 6.34 -7.57 11.80
C HIS A 325 6.38 -8.13 10.37
N HIS A 326 6.16 -9.43 10.15
CA HIS A 326 6.05 -10.04 8.83
C HIS A 326 4.60 -10.30 8.39
N LEU A 327 3.61 -9.98 9.22
CA LEU A 327 2.20 -10.26 8.93
C LEU A 327 1.58 -9.32 7.89
N HIS A 328 2.17 -8.15 7.68
CA HIS A 328 1.71 -7.21 6.66
C HIS A 328 2.35 -7.56 5.30
N VAL A 329 1.53 -8.05 4.40
CA VAL A 329 1.99 -8.64 3.13
C VAL A 329 1.18 -8.10 1.97
N GLN A 330 1.85 -7.84 0.84
CA GLN A 330 1.19 -7.76 -0.46
C GLN A 330 1.46 -9.05 -1.24
N GLY A 331 0.48 -9.92 -1.35
CA GLY A 331 0.55 -11.08 -2.22
C GLY A 331 0.40 -10.66 -3.67
N LEU A 332 1.46 -10.76 -4.48
CA LEU A 332 1.35 -10.63 -5.94
C LEU A 332 0.55 -11.82 -6.48
N CYS A 333 -0.55 -11.56 -7.16
CA CYS A 333 -1.48 -12.58 -7.61
C CYS A 333 -1.67 -12.59 -9.12
N ASP A 334 -1.79 -13.80 -9.70
CA ASP A 334 -2.57 -13.96 -10.91
C ASP A 334 -4.04 -13.77 -10.54
N VAL A 335 -4.76 -13.01 -11.35
CA VAL A 335 -6.16 -12.68 -11.09
C VAL A 335 -7.01 -13.14 -12.26
N THR A 336 -8.06 -13.91 -11.96
CA THR A 336 -9.07 -14.30 -12.94
C THR A 336 -10.42 -13.75 -12.51
N MET A 337 -11.04 -12.95 -13.36
CA MET A 337 -12.36 -12.42 -13.14
C MET A 337 -13.34 -13.09 -14.10
N THR A 338 -14.46 -13.57 -13.56
CA THR A 338 -15.56 -14.18 -14.29
C THR A 338 -16.80 -13.32 -14.09
N ASP A 339 -17.37 -12.80 -15.17
CA ASP A 339 -18.61 -12.02 -15.15
C ASP A 339 -19.86 -12.92 -14.98
N PRO A 340 -21.07 -12.35 -14.78
CA PRO A 340 -22.29 -13.14 -14.66
C PRO A 340 -22.63 -14.00 -15.88
N ASP A 341 -22.15 -13.65 -17.07
CA ASP A 341 -22.38 -14.38 -18.31
C ASP A 341 -21.33 -15.50 -18.53
N GLY A 342 -20.35 -15.61 -17.61
CA GLY A 342 -19.30 -16.63 -17.64
C GLY A 342 -18.06 -16.24 -18.46
N HIS A 343 -17.95 -15.00 -18.93
CA HIS A 343 -16.74 -14.56 -19.62
C HIS A 343 -15.60 -14.34 -18.63
N GLU A 344 -14.44 -14.87 -18.98
CA GLU A 344 -13.23 -14.73 -18.15
C GLU A 344 -12.33 -13.63 -18.68
N ARG A 345 -11.77 -12.85 -17.75
CA ARG A 345 -10.67 -11.90 -17.97
C ARG A 345 -9.52 -12.26 -17.06
N ARG A 346 -8.31 -12.26 -17.58
CA ARG A 346 -7.08 -12.47 -16.82
C ARG A 346 -6.40 -11.14 -16.57
N GLY A 347 -5.81 -10.99 -15.39
CA GLY A 347 -5.10 -9.80 -14.97
C GLY A 347 -4.03 -10.12 -13.94
N ARG A 348 -3.42 -9.09 -13.43
CA ARG A 348 -2.45 -9.14 -12.35
C ARG A 348 -2.88 -8.14 -11.28
N GLY A 349 -2.64 -8.48 -10.02
CA GLY A 349 -2.97 -7.60 -8.91
C GLY A 349 -2.21 -7.95 -7.65
N VAL A 350 -2.44 -7.19 -6.60
CA VAL A 350 -1.97 -7.54 -5.27
C VAL A 350 -3.16 -7.82 -4.36
N LEU A 351 -2.98 -8.75 -3.45
CA LEU A 351 -3.85 -8.95 -2.30
C LEU A 351 -3.05 -8.54 -1.06
N GLU A 352 -3.21 -7.29 -0.64
CA GLU A 352 -2.63 -6.82 0.62
C GLU A 352 -3.45 -7.32 1.78
N GLN A 353 -2.78 -7.83 2.81
CA GLN A 353 -3.40 -8.44 3.98
C GLN A 353 -2.64 -8.01 5.23
N LEU A 354 -3.41 -7.57 6.22
CA LEU A 354 -2.95 -7.40 7.61
C LEU A 354 -4.07 -7.85 8.53
N ALA A 355 -3.91 -9.03 9.12
CA ALA A 355 -4.86 -9.60 10.05
C ALA A 355 -4.24 -9.73 11.44
N LEU A 356 -4.65 -8.87 12.36
CA LEU A 356 -4.23 -8.84 13.76
C LEU A 356 -5.46 -8.97 14.67
N GLY A 357 -5.35 -9.77 15.71
CA GLY A 357 -6.44 -9.98 16.68
C GLY A 357 -7.55 -10.91 16.17
N PRO A 358 -8.64 -10.98 16.94
CA PRO A 358 -9.77 -11.87 16.63
C PRO A 358 -10.46 -11.46 15.32
N HIS A 359 -10.85 -12.47 14.53
CA HIS A 359 -11.69 -12.30 13.35
C HIS A 359 -12.49 -13.59 13.10
N ALA A 360 -13.77 -13.58 13.48
CA ALA A 360 -14.60 -14.77 13.46
C ALA A 360 -14.69 -15.49 12.10
N PRO A 361 -14.80 -14.79 10.94
CA PRO A 361 -14.82 -15.47 9.64
C PRO A 361 -13.53 -16.20 9.29
N SER A 362 -12.37 -15.77 9.83
CA SER A 362 -11.07 -16.43 9.65
C SER A 362 -10.79 -17.50 10.72
N GLY A 363 -11.67 -17.67 11.71
CA GLY A 363 -11.43 -18.55 12.84
C GLY A 363 -10.39 -18.07 13.84
N SER A 364 -9.89 -16.83 13.69
CA SER A 364 -8.89 -16.25 14.60
C SER A 364 -9.53 -15.81 15.90
N THR A 365 -8.91 -16.16 17.02
CA THR A 365 -9.39 -15.84 18.40
C THR A 365 -8.40 -15.02 19.21
N GLY A 366 -7.11 -15.13 18.90
CA GLY A 366 -6.00 -14.43 19.56
C GLY A 366 -5.40 -13.33 18.71
N PHE A 367 -4.35 -12.67 19.24
CA PHE A 367 -3.67 -11.57 18.54
C PHE A 367 -2.93 -12.05 17.29
N VAL A 368 -2.24 -13.19 17.38
CA VAL A 368 -1.44 -13.80 16.31
C VAL A 368 -1.56 -15.33 16.30
N ASP A 369 -2.75 -15.88 16.56
CA ASP A 369 -3.01 -17.27 16.27
C ASP A 369 -3.07 -17.50 14.75
N PHE A 370 -2.66 -18.68 14.30
CA PHE A 370 -2.46 -18.97 12.88
C PHE A 370 -3.42 -20.08 12.42
N ALA A 371 -3.68 -20.09 11.13
CA ALA A 371 -4.46 -21.15 10.52
C ALA A 371 -3.79 -22.52 10.74
N PRO A 372 -4.54 -23.57 11.04
CA PRO A 372 -4.04 -24.92 11.26
C PRO A 372 -3.38 -25.52 10.04
#